data_42a8b379424e702d4265ace10b993850
#
_entry.id   42a8b379424e702d4265ace10b993850
#
_cell.length_a   1.000
_cell.length_b   1.000
_cell.length_c   1.000
_cell.angle_alpha   90.00
_cell.angle_beta   90.00
_cell.angle_gamma   90.00
#
_symmetry.space_group_name_H-M   'P 1'
#
loop_
_entity.id
_entity.type
_entity.pdbx_description
1 polymer ?
#
loop_
_entity_poly.entity_id
_entity_poly.type
_entity_poly.pdbx_seq_one_letter_code
_entity_poly.pdbx_strand_id
1 'polypeptide(L)'
;MTEMVQTVSIAIAFIAGISLLVGGIGVMNIMLVSVTERTREIGTRKALGAKNSSIRLQFIIESVLLCLIGGILGIVVGLILGAIAASILGYSATAPVAAMIISVVFSMVIGIFFGYYPAGKAAKLDPIEALRYE
;
A
#
# COMPACT_ATOMS: atom_id res chain seq x y z
N MET A 1 -3.98 -21.88 28.95
CA MET A 1 -4.38 -21.80 27.50
C MET A 1 -4.39 -20.36 26.98
N THR A 2 -4.92 -19.41 27.72
CA THR A 2 -5.00 -18.00 27.32
C THR A 2 -3.62 -17.34 27.10
N GLU A 3 -2.63 -17.59 27.95
CA GLU A 3 -1.28 -17.00 27.80
C GLU A 3 -0.55 -17.52 26.57
N MET A 4 -0.69 -18.81 26.25
CA MET A 4 -0.07 -19.41 25.06
C MET A 4 -0.69 -18.82 23.77
N VAL A 5 -2.00 -18.69 23.72
CA VAL A 5 -2.72 -18.07 22.58
C VAL A 5 -2.29 -16.61 22.43
N GLN A 6 -2.17 -15.88 23.51
CA GLN A 6 -1.74 -14.48 23.49
C GLN A 6 -0.30 -14.34 22.99
N THR A 7 0.62 -15.18 23.43
CA THR A 7 2.02 -15.16 22.98
C THR A 7 2.11 -15.46 21.47
N VAL A 8 1.39 -16.46 21.00
CA VAL A 8 1.34 -16.79 19.55
C VAL A 8 0.74 -15.66 18.75
N SER A 9 -0.34 -15.03 19.23
CA SER A 9 -0.97 -13.90 18.54
C SER A 9 -0.02 -12.69 18.42
N ILE A 10 0.74 -12.41 19.48
CA ILE A 10 1.75 -11.35 19.46
C ILE A 10 2.85 -11.66 18.44
N ALA A 11 3.36 -12.89 18.41
CA ALA A 11 4.38 -13.30 17.46
C ALA A 11 3.88 -13.17 16.02
N ILE A 12 2.65 -13.59 15.72
CA ILE A 12 2.02 -13.44 14.40
C ILE A 12 1.87 -11.96 14.05
N ALA A 13 1.47 -11.12 15.00
CA ALA A 13 1.32 -9.68 14.76
C ALA A 13 2.67 -9.02 14.42
N PHE A 14 3.76 -9.43 15.08
CA PHE A 14 5.11 -8.96 14.74
C PHE A 14 5.54 -9.37 13.32
N ILE A 15 5.32 -10.62 12.95
CA ILE A 15 5.65 -11.12 11.60
C ILE A 15 4.81 -10.38 10.55
N ALA A 16 3.53 -10.18 10.81
CA ALA A 16 2.64 -9.41 9.94
C ALA A 16 3.09 -7.94 9.80
N GLY A 17 3.52 -7.32 10.90
CA GLY A 17 4.05 -5.96 10.89
C GLY A 17 5.31 -5.82 10.06
N ILE A 18 6.26 -6.74 10.19
CA ILE A 18 7.48 -6.76 9.36
C ILE A 18 7.13 -6.98 7.90
N SER A 19 6.24 -7.93 7.59
CA SER A 19 5.78 -8.19 6.21
C SER A 19 5.13 -6.97 5.59
N LEU A 20 4.36 -6.22 6.37
CA LEU A 20 3.72 -4.98 5.94
C LEU A 20 4.74 -3.88 5.63
N LEU A 21 5.77 -3.72 6.48
CA LEU A 21 6.85 -2.75 6.23
C LEU A 21 7.61 -3.08 4.94
N VAL A 22 7.97 -4.35 4.74
CA VAL A 22 8.65 -4.80 3.51
C VAL A 22 7.76 -4.57 2.29
N GLY A 23 6.47 -4.91 2.37
CA GLY A 23 5.49 -4.65 1.30
C GLY A 23 5.33 -3.17 1.01
N GLY A 24 5.26 -2.32 2.04
CA GLY A 24 5.18 -0.87 1.90
C GLY A 24 6.41 -0.26 1.23
N ILE A 25 7.61 -0.72 1.60
CA ILE A 25 8.86 -0.32 0.92
C ILE A 25 8.82 -0.77 -0.55
N GLY A 26 8.26 -1.95 -0.84
CA GLY A 26 8.05 -2.42 -2.21
C GLY A 26 7.17 -1.47 -3.03
N VAL A 27 6.03 -1.04 -2.47
CA VAL A 27 5.14 -0.05 -3.09
C VAL A 27 5.89 1.27 -3.32
N MET A 28 6.62 1.76 -2.33
CA MET A 28 7.41 2.98 -2.46
C MET A 28 8.44 2.88 -3.59
N ASN A 29 9.14 1.76 -3.72
CA ASN A 29 10.13 1.54 -4.78
C ASN A 29 9.48 1.51 -6.17
N ILE A 30 8.35 0.81 -6.32
CA ILE A 30 7.58 0.78 -7.58
C ILE A 30 7.15 2.19 -7.97
N MET A 31 6.65 2.98 -7.02
CA MET A 31 6.23 4.35 -7.25
C MET A 31 7.39 5.27 -7.63
N LEU A 32 8.59 5.09 -7.02
CA LEU A 32 9.79 5.85 -7.38
C LEU A 32 10.24 5.53 -8.81
N VAL A 33 10.19 4.26 -9.22
CA VAL A 33 10.48 3.86 -10.61
C VAL A 33 9.45 4.48 -11.56
N SER A 34 8.16 4.39 -11.23
CA SER A 34 7.07 4.99 -12.02
C SER A 34 7.26 6.51 -12.21
N VAL A 35 7.67 7.24 -11.16
CA VAL A 35 7.99 8.67 -11.24
C VAL A 35 9.14 8.91 -12.21
N THR A 36 10.18 8.09 -12.17
CA THR A 36 11.36 8.22 -13.03
C THR A 36 11.00 7.95 -14.49
N GLU A 37 10.22 6.89 -14.77
CA GLU A 37 9.76 6.54 -16.11
C GLU A 37 8.83 7.60 -16.70
N ARG A 38 8.02 8.27 -15.88
CA ARG A 38 7.06 9.31 -16.28
C ARG A 38 7.61 10.74 -16.12
N THR A 39 8.90 10.91 -15.90
CA THR A 39 9.52 12.23 -15.66
C THR A 39 9.16 13.25 -16.76
N ARG A 40 9.23 12.85 -18.04
CA ARG A 40 8.90 13.71 -19.19
C ARG A 40 7.41 14.08 -19.22
N GLU A 41 6.53 13.13 -18.92
CA GLU A 41 5.08 13.38 -18.85
C GLU A 41 4.74 14.37 -17.73
N ILE A 42 5.35 14.21 -16.56
CA ILE A 42 5.18 15.11 -15.42
C ILE A 42 5.71 16.51 -15.78
N GLY A 43 6.88 16.58 -16.42
CA GLY A 43 7.47 17.82 -16.89
C GLY A 43 6.57 18.58 -17.88
N THR A 44 5.98 17.87 -18.84
CA THR A 44 5.03 18.45 -19.79
C THR A 44 3.79 19.00 -19.09
N ARG A 45 3.21 18.27 -18.15
CA ARG A 45 2.06 18.73 -17.36
C ARG A 45 2.38 19.98 -16.56
N LYS A 46 3.56 20.04 -15.96
CA LYS A 46 4.01 21.22 -15.21
C LYS A 46 4.26 22.42 -16.12
N ALA A 47 4.85 22.23 -17.28
CA ALA A 47 5.05 23.28 -18.27
C ALA A 47 3.73 23.88 -18.77
N LEU A 48 2.65 23.07 -18.80
CA LEU A 48 1.28 23.50 -19.11
C LEU A 48 0.54 24.12 -17.91
N GLY A 49 1.21 24.29 -16.76
CA GLY A 49 0.66 24.97 -15.59
C GLY A 49 0.01 24.07 -14.54
N ALA A 50 0.25 22.76 -14.57
CA ALA A 50 -0.26 21.87 -13.54
C ALA A 50 0.33 22.20 -12.16
N LYS A 51 -0.54 22.30 -11.16
CA LYS A 51 -0.13 22.57 -9.76
C LYS A 51 0.60 21.36 -9.16
N ASN A 52 1.62 21.61 -8.34
CA ASN A 52 2.34 20.56 -7.61
C ASN A 52 1.42 19.68 -6.75
N SER A 53 0.37 20.29 -6.17
CA SER A 53 -0.64 19.56 -5.38
C SER A 53 -1.43 18.55 -6.21
N SER A 54 -1.76 18.89 -7.46
CA SER A 54 -2.49 17.96 -8.35
C SER A 54 -1.64 16.76 -8.72
N ILE A 55 -0.35 16.97 -9.03
CA ILE A 55 0.60 15.89 -9.33
C ILE A 55 0.80 15.00 -8.10
N ARG A 56 1.01 15.61 -6.92
CA ARG A 56 1.16 14.87 -5.66
C ARG A 56 -0.07 14.02 -5.36
N LEU A 57 -1.27 14.60 -5.48
CA LEU A 57 -2.53 13.89 -5.21
C LEU A 57 -2.71 12.69 -6.15
N GLN A 58 -2.37 12.84 -7.42
CA GLN A 58 -2.46 11.74 -8.39
C GLN A 58 -1.61 10.54 -7.95
N PHE A 59 -0.35 10.75 -7.58
CA PHE A 59 0.54 9.67 -7.14
C PHE A 59 0.12 9.06 -5.80
N ILE A 60 -0.44 9.86 -4.88
CA ILE A 60 -1.01 9.34 -3.62
C ILE A 60 -2.22 8.45 -3.91
N ILE A 61 -3.13 8.87 -4.80
CA ILE A 61 -4.28 8.04 -5.19
C ILE A 61 -3.80 6.73 -5.83
N GLU A 62 -2.79 6.78 -6.70
CA GLU A 62 -2.23 5.59 -7.34
C GLU A 62 -1.68 4.59 -6.30
N SER A 63 -0.92 5.06 -5.31
CA SER A 63 -0.40 4.21 -4.23
C SER A 63 -1.51 3.65 -3.33
N VAL A 64 -2.53 4.46 -3.02
CA VAL A 64 -3.69 4.00 -2.24
C VAL A 64 -4.46 2.92 -2.99
N LEU A 65 -4.67 3.07 -4.31
CA LEU A 65 -5.33 2.05 -5.13
C LEU A 65 -4.53 0.74 -5.17
N LEU A 66 -3.21 0.81 -5.31
CA LEU A 66 -2.35 -0.38 -5.25
C LEU A 66 -2.47 -1.11 -3.91
N CYS A 67 -2.40 -0.37 -2.80
CA CYS A 67 -2.54 -0.94 -1.46
C CYS A 67 -3.96 -1.45 -1.20
N LEU A 68 -5.00 -0.81 -1.74
CA LEU A 68 -6.38 -1.24 -1.62
C LEU A 68 -6.60 -2.58 -2.34
N ILE A 69 -6.12 -2.72 -3.57
CA ILE A 69 -6.18 -3.98 -4.33
C ILE A 69 -5.44 -5.08 -3.57
N GLY A 70 -4.22 -4.81 -3.10
CA GLY A 70 -3.44 -5.74 -2.28
C GLY A 70 -4.15 -6.13 -0.99
N GLY A 71 -4.77 -5.16 -0.31
CA GLY A 71 -5.54 -5.40 0.91
C GLY A 71 -6.77 -6.28 0.70
N ILE A 72 -7.53 -6.03 -0.38
CA ILE A 72 -8.68 -6.88 -0.74
C ILE A 72 -8.23 -8.30 -1.08
N LEU A 73 -7.18 -8.46 -1.88
CA LEU A 73 -6.61 -9.78 -2.19
C LEU A 73 -6.11 -10.48 -0.94
N GLY A 74 -5.46 -9.74 -0.03
CA GLY A 74 -5.00 -10.27 1.26
C GLY A 74 -6.15 -10.77 2.13
N ILE A 75 -7.28 -10.03 2.18
CA ILE A 75 -8.49 -10.47 2.90
C ILE A 75 -9.04 -11.76 2.27
N VAL A 76 -9.18 -11.83 0.96
CA VAL A 76 -9.70 -13.02 0.26
C VAL A 76 -8.82 -14.24 0.55
N VAL A 77 -7.51 -14.12 0.39
CA VAL A 77 -6.56 -15.20 0.68
C VAL A 77 -6.60 -15.59 2.17
N GLY A 78 -6.64 -14.60 3.07
CA GLY A 78 -6.72 -14.82 4.52
C GLY A 78 -7.99 -15.56 4.93
N LEU A 79 -9.14 -15.23 4.32
CA LEU A 79 -10.40 -15.92 4.57
C LEU A 79 -10.36 -17.38 4.09
N ILE A 80 -9.81 -17.62 2.90
CA ILE A 80 -9.69 -18.97 2.35
C ILE A 80 -8.79 -19.83 3.23
N LEU A 81 -7.59 -19.35 3.55
CA LEU A 81 -6.62 -20.07 4.39
C LEU A 81 -7.15 -20.26 5.81
N GLY A 82 -7.80 -19.24 6.38
CA GLY A 82 -8.44 -19.32 7.69
C GLY A 82 -9.57 -20.35 7.74
N ALA A 83 -10.42 -20.43 6.70
CA ALA A 83 -11.48 -21.42 6.60
C ALA A 83 -10.93 -22.86 6.48
N ILE A 84 -9.86 -23.05 5.69
CA ILE A 84 -9.18 -24.34 5.58
C ILE A 84 -8.59 -24.77 6.92
N ALA A 85 -7.87 -23.90 7.59
CA ALA A 85 -7.25 -24.18 8.88
C ALA A 85 -8.32 -24.52 9.94
N ALA A 86 -9.40 -23.76 9.99
CA ALA A 86 -10.51 -24.00 10.93
C ALA A 86 -11.18 -25.34 10.67
N SER A 87 -11.41 -25.73 9.40
CA SER A 87 -12.01 -27.01 9.05
C SER A 87 -11.15 -28.21 9.49
N ILE A 88 -9.82 -28.11 9.37
CA ILE A 88 -8.86 -29.14 9.83
C ILE A 88 -8.90 -29.27 11.34
N LEU A 89 -9.04 -28.15 12.06
CA LEU A 89 -9.07 -28.13 13.52
C LEU A 89 -10.46 -28.42 14.12
N GLY A 90 -11.49 -28.60 13.29
CA GLY A 90 -12.86 -28.87 13.72
C GLY A 90 -13.60 -27.65 14.29
N TYR A 91 -13.16 -26.44 13.96
CA TYR A 91 -13.80 -25.17 14.34
C TYR A 91 -14.56 -24.56 13.19
N SER A 92 -15.61 -23.78 13.48
CA SER A 92 -16.26 -22.94 12.47
C SER A 92 -15.52 -21.61 12.37
N ALA A 93 -14.99 -21.30 11.17
CA ALA A 93 -14.38 -20.01 10.91
C ALA A 93 -15.44 -18.93 10.71
N THR A 94 -15.44 -17.93 11.57
CA THR A 94 -16.24 -16.71 11.38
C THR A 94 -15.29 -15.54 11.31
N ALA A 95 -15.24 -14.85 10.17
CA ALA A 95 -14.47 -13.63 10.05
C ALA A 95 -15.34 -12.43 10.44
N PRO A 96 -14.98 -11.64 11.46
CA PRO A 96 -15.74 -10.48 11.86
C PRO A 96 -15.64 -9.39 10.77
N VAL A 97 -16.79 -8.90 10.29
CA VAL A 97 -16.85 -7.83 9.28
C VAL A 97 -16.07 -6.59 9.71
N ALA A 98 -16.07 -6.29 11.00
CA ALA A 98 -15.28 -5.19 11.56
C ALA A 98 -13.78 -5.32 11.26
N ALA A 99 -13.21 -6.53 11.37
CA ALA A 99 -11.80 -6.76 11.06
C ALA A 99 -11.50 -6.54 9.58
N MET A 100 -12.42 -6.92 8.68
CA MET A 100 -12.27 -6.67 7.24
C MET A 100 -12.26 -5.17 6.93
N ILE A 101 -13.19 -4.40 7.52
CA ILE A 101 -13.25 -2.94 7.33
C ILE A 101 -11.98 -2.28 7.86
N ILE A 102 -11.53 -2.67 9.05
CA ILE A 102 -10.28 -2.14 9.63
C ILE A 102 -9.09 -2.44 8.72
N SER A 103 -9.01 -3.65 8.17
CA SER A 103 -7.92 -4.05 7.26
C SER A 103 -7.90 -3.21 5.98
N VAL A 104 -9.08 -2.91 5.39
CA VAL A 104 -9.20 -2.05 4.21
C VAL A 104 -8.74 -0.63 4.53
N VAL A 105 -9.25 -0.04 5.61
CA VAL A 105 -8.87 1.32 6.04
C VAL A 105 -7.37 1.39 6.31
N PHE A 106 -6.83 0.37 6.98
CA PHE A 106 -5.40 0.28 7.28
C PHE A 106 -4.55 0.18 6.02
N SER A 107 -4.96 -0.61 5.01
CA SER A 107 -4.31 -0.67 3.70
C SER A 107 -4.27 0.69 3.00
N MET A 108 -5.35 1.47 3.08
CA MET A 108 -5.38 2.83 2.51
C MET A 108 -4.40 3.77 3.22
N VAL A 109 -4.34 3.71 4.55
CA VAL A 109 -3.40 4.51 5.35
C VAL A 109 -1.95 4.17 4.99
N ILE A 110 -1.63 2.90 4.82
CA ILE A 110 -0.31 2.43 4.38
C ILE A 110 0.00 2.95 2.97
N GLY A 111 -0.97 2.93 2.05
CA GLY A 111 -0.81 3.50 0.71
C GLY A 111 -0.48 4.99 0.74
N ILE A 112 -1.12 5.76 1.60
CA ILE A 112 -0.81 7.18 1.80
C ILE A 112 0.60 7.34 2.36
N PHE A 113 0.95 6.58 3.40
CA PHE A 113 2.24 6.70 4.09
C PHE A 113 3.42 6.42 3.16
N PHE A 114 3.41 5.29 2.46
CA PHE A 114 4.49 4.90 1.57
C PHE A 114 4.44 5.62 0.20
N GLY A 115 3.27 6.11 -0.22
CA GLY A 115 3.09 6.91 -1.44
C GLY A 115 3.47 8.38 -1.28
N TYR A 116 3.51 8.89 -0.06
CA TYR A 116 3.74 10.31 0.18
C TYR A 116 5.13 10.79 -0.29
N TYR A 117 6.18 10.02 -0.04
CA TYR A 117 7.54 10.36 -0.45
C TYR A 117 7.71 10.40 -1.97
N PRO A 118 7.38 9.34 -2.75
CA PRO A 118 7.46 9.39 -4.22
C PRO A 118 6.55 10.45 -4.83
N ALA A 119 5.36 10.66 -4.29
CA ALA A 119 4.47 11.72 -4.72
C ALA A 119 5.07 13.12 -4.53
N GLY A 120 5.75 13.34 -3.41
CA GLY A 120 6.48 14.58 -3.15
C GLY A 120 7.64 14.78 -4.11
N LYS A 121 8.37 13.73 -4.45
CA LYS A 121 9.46 13.75 -5.43
C LYS A 121 8.94 14.12 -6.83
N ALA A 122 7.83 13.50 -7.26
CA ALA A 122 7.18 13.82 -8.53
C ALA A 122 6.73 15.29 -8.60
N ALA A 123 6.13 15.79 -7.51
CA ALA A 123 5.66 17.17 -7.44
C ALA A 123 6.77 18.23 -7.48
N LYS A 124 7.97 17.89 -7.07
CA LYS A 124 9.14 18.80 -7.02
C LYS A 124 10.01 18.78 -8.28
N LEU A 125 9.70 17.94 -9.28
CA LEU A 125 10.46 17.89 -10.53
C LEU A 125 10.45 19.26 -11.23
N ASP A 126 11.65 19.70 -11.67
CA ASP A 126 11.77 20.91 -12.50
C ASP A 126 11.32 20.57 -13.93
N PRO A 127 10.36 21.32 -14.51
CA PRO A 127 9.88 21.04 -15.85
C PRO A 127 10.98 21.16 -16.93
N ILE A 128 11.98 22.02 -16.73
CA ILE A 128 13.07 22.20 -17.66
C ILE A 128 14.00 20.98 -17.66
N GLU A 129 14.39 20.51 -16.47
CA GLU A 129 15.19 19.31 -16.34
C GLU A 129 14.44 18.05 -16.79
N ALA A 130 13.16 17.95 -16.45
CA ALA A 130 12.32 16.82 -16.84
C ALA A 130 12.16 16.68 -18.37
N LEU A 131 12.12 17.78 -19.10
CA LEU A 131 12.04 17.80 -20.58
C LEU A 131 13.39 17.52 -21.26
N ARG A 132 14.51 17.70 -20.54
CA ARG A 132 15.86 17.38 -21.03
C ARG A 132 16.28 15.94 -20.76
N TYR A 133 15.49 15.21 -20.01
CA TYR A 133 15.76 13.80 -19.65
C TYR A 133 15.54 12.92 -20.90
N GLU A 134 16.64 12.40 -21.43
CA GLU A 134 16.67 11.36 -22.47
C GLU A 134 16.72 9.96 -21.84
#